data_757bf18a3c980cd72ce94f34aa260071
#
_entry.id   757bf18a3c980cd72ce94f34aa260071
#
_cell.length_a   1.000
_cell.length_b   1.000
_cell.length_c   1.000
_cell.angle_alpha   90.00
_cell.angle_beta   90.00
_cell.angle_gamma   90.00
#
_symmetry.space_group_name_H-M   'P 1'
#
loop_
_entity.id
_entity.type
_entity.pdbx_description
1 polymer ?
#
loop_
_entity_poly.entity_id
_entity_poly.type
_entity_poly.pdbx_seq_one_letter_code
_entity_poly.pdbx_strand_id
1 'polypeptide(L)'
;KKYVTLFFMLAKDIIGNQGVRALLESSAERGRVAHAQLFVAPEGVGVLPITIAYAARVLGIEPDKALTHPDLHFAFPVNTTREIKKSPVSDDFLESWRRFVREMPYGELPDWYALLEIENKQGLIGKEEAESIAKKLSLKSFSGGYRAMIIWHAEKMNPTAANKLLKLIEEPAENTLILLTTDDPSAILPTIASRTQRIDLRRISERDIA
;
A
#
# COMPACT_ATOMS: atom_id res chain seq x y z
N LYS A 1 -18.69 20.97 -19.33
CA LYS A 1 -18.38 19.56 -18.95
C LYS A 1 -16.87 19.43 -18.99
N LYS A 2 -16.19 19.89 -17.94
CA LYS A 2 -14.78 19.63 -17.73
C LYS A 2 -14.70 18.35 -16.91
N TYR A 3 -14.42 17.23 -17.56
CA TYR A 3 -13.78 16.12 -16.88
C TYR A 3 -12.39 16.64 -16.50
N VAL A 4 -12.26 17.08 -15.26
CA VAL A 4 -10.94 17.23 -14.66
C VAL A 4 -10.42 15.79 -14.60
N THR A 5 -9.54 15.46 -15.54
CA THR A 5 -8.68 14.31 -15.44
C THR A 5 -7.94 14.53 -14.12
N LEU A 6 -8.38 13.87 -13.06
CA LEU A 6 -7.65 13.85 -11.79
C LEU A 6 -6.40 13.03 -12.09
N PHE A 7 -5.43 13.71 -12.66
CA PHE A 7 -4.08 13.19 -12.74
C PHE A 7 -3.68 12.83 -11.32
N PHE A 8 -3.16 11.64 -11.16
CA PHE A 8 -2.53 11.11 -9.98
C PHE A 8 -1.90 12.26 -9.19
N MET A 9 -2.33 12.45 -7.96
CA MET A 9 -1.81 13.53 -7.12
C MET A 9 -0.29 13.44 -7.12
N LEU A 10 0.35 14.42 -7.72
CA LEU A 10 1.79 14.58 -7.60
C LEU A 10 2.10 14.63 -6.09
N ALA A 11 3.26 14.12 -5.69
CA ALA A 11 3.64 14.10 -4.27
C ALA A 11 3.46 15.48 -3.58
N LYS A 12 3.55 16.58 -4.35
CA LYS A 12 3.29 17.95 -3.90
C LYS A 12 1.83 18.25 -3.57
N ASP A 13 0.89 17.51 -4.16
CA ASP A 13 -0.56 17.75 -4.01
C ASP A 13 -1.17 16.95 -2.83
N ILE A 14 -0.35 16.09 -2.18
CA ILE A 14 -0.78 15.37 -0.98
C ILE A 14 -0.86 16.34 0.18
N ILE A 15 -2.03 16.42 0.81
CA ILE A 15 -2.30 17.32 1.92
C ILE A 15 -1.72 16.75 3.22
N GLY A 16 -1.10 17.60 4.03
CA GLY A 16 -0.62 17.27 5.37
C GLY A 16 0.65 16.41 5.41
N ASN A 17 1.06 16.06 6.63
CA ASN A 17 2.22 15.21 6.95
C ASN A 17 3.54 15.62 6.25
N GLN A 18 3.75 16.91 5.99
CA GLN A 18 4.90 17.45 5.25
C GLN A 18 6.24 17.01 5.84
N GLY A 19 6.39 17.00 7.17
CA GLY A 19 7.62 16.57 7.84
C GLY A 19 7.96 15.11 7.58
N VAL A 20 6.94 14.22 7.63
CA VAL A 20 7.14 12.79 7.34
C VAL A 20 7.47 12.60 5.85
N ARG A 21 6.76 13.28 4.96
CA ARG A 21 7.01 13.23 3.52
C ARG A 21 8.43 13.67 3.16
N ALA A 22 8.90 14.80 3.72
CA ALA A 22 10.27 15.26 3.53
C ALA A 22 11.32 14.26 4.06
N LEU A 23 11.04 13.60 5.19
CA LEU A 23 11.90 12.55 5.73
C LEU A 23 11.99 11.34 4.79
N LEU A 24 10.86 10.89 4.26
CA LEU A 24 10.78 9.78 3.31
C LEU A 24 11.52 10.10 2.00
N GLU A 25 11.33 11.30 1.47
CA GLU A 25 12.03 11.76 0.28
C GLU A 25 13.55 11.81 0.48
N SER A 26 13.99 12.41 1.58
CA SER A 26 15.42 12.43 1.95
C SER A 26 16.01 11.04 2.15
N SER A 27 15.23 10.09 2.70
CA SER A 27 15.63 8.69 2.85
C SER A 27 15.84 8.02 1.48
N ALA A 28 14.91 8.22 0.56
CA ALA A 28 15.00 7.70 -0.81
C ALA A 28 16.20 8.30 -1.57
N GLU A 29 16.41 9.60 -1.49
CA GLU A 29 17.54 10.31 -2.14
C GLU A 29 18.90 9.83 -1.66
N ARG A 30 19.02 9.53 -0.36
CA ARG A 30 20.27 9.05 0.23
C ARG A 30 20.47 7.53 0.08
N GLY A 31 19.54 6.83 -0.53
CA GLY A 31 19.57 5.37 -0.64
C GLY A 31 19.48 4.65 0.72
N ARG A 32 18.93 5.31 1.75
CA ARG A 32 18.78 4.77 3.11
C ARG A 32 17.34 4.37 3.35
N VAL A 33 16.88 3.39 2.60
CA VAL A 33 15.50 2.91 2.63
C VAL A 33 15.45 1.62 3.46
N ALA A 34 14.68 1.63 4.57
CA ALA A 34 14.40 0.40 5.29
C ALA A 34 13.54 -0.52 4.41
N HIS A 35 13.91 -1.78 4.31
CA HIS A 35 13.26 -2.74 3.43
C HIS A 35 11.80 -3.07 3.84
N ALA A 36 11.45 -2.89 5.11
CA ALA A 36 10.10 -3.09 5.62
C ALA A 36 9.70 -1.92 6.53
N GLN A 37 8.57 -1.29 6.21
CA GLN A 37 8.07 -0.10 6.91
C GLN A 37 6.58 -0.27 7.21
N LEU A 38 6.16 0.14 8.42
CA LEU A 38 4.77 0.12 8.87
C LEU A 38 4.28 1.56 9.06
N PHE A 39 3.40 1.99 8.17
CA PHE A 39 2.72 3.27 8.24
C PHE A 39 1.48 3.14 9.11
N VAL A 40 1.49 3.82 10.24
CA VAL A 40 0.35 3.90 11.16
C VAL A 40 -0.35 5.23 10.91
N ALA A 41 -1.59 5.17 10.47
CA ALA A 41 -2.31 6.34 9.99
C ALA A 41 -3.78 6.28 10.44
N PRO A 42 -4.31 7.31 11.10
CA PRO A 42 -5.76 7.44 11.25
C PRO A 42 -6.44 7.49 9.87
N GLU A 43 -7.71 7.10 9.84
CA GLU A 43 -8.53 7.21 8.62
C GLU A 43 -8.51 8.63 8.03
N GLY A 44 -8.57 8.74 6.71
CA GLY A 44 -8.65 10.01 5.97
C GLY A 44 -7.37 10.82 5.86
N VAL A 45 -6.24 10.34 6.37
CA VAL A 45 -4.97 11.11 6.30
C VAL A 45 -4.18 10.93 5.00
N GLY A 46 -4.67 10.11 4.08
CA GLY A 46 -4.01 9.89 2.80
C GLY A 46 -2.78 8.99 2.88
N VAL A 47 -2.81 7.95 3.71
CA VAL A 47 -1.70 6.98 3.81
C VAL A 47 -1.39 6.31 2.47
N LEU A 48 -2.41 6.02 1.68
CA LEU A 48 -2.27 5.35 0.39
C LEU A 48 -1.53 6.21 -0.64
N PRO A 49 -1.92 7.47 -0.92
CA PRO A 49 -1.16 8.33 -1.82
C PRO A 49 0.27 8.62 -1.31
N ILE A 50 0.49 8.74 0.00
CA ILE A 50 1.83 8.92 0.57
C ILE A 50 2.72 7.71 0.29
N THR A 51 2.24 6.50 0.54
CA THR A 51 3.01 5.27 0.33
C THR A 51 3.28 5.01 -1.15
N ILE A 52 2.32 5.30 -2.03
CA ILE A 52 2.50 5.19 -3.48
C ILE A 52 3.54 6.19 -3.99
N ALA A 53 3.45 7.45 -3.59
CA ALA A 53 4.42 8.48 -3.97
C ALA A 53 5.84 8.13 -3.48
N TYR A 54 5.96 7.63 -2.24
CA TYR A 54 7.23 7.19 -1.69
C TYR A 54 7.80 5.97 -2.44
N ALA A 55 6.98 4.95 -2.69
CA ALA A 55 7.38 3.79 -3.49
C ALA A 55 7.86 4.21 -4.89
N ALA A 56 7.10 5.07 -5.57
CA ALA A 56 7.48 5.60 -6.87
C ALA A 56 8.85 6.30 -6.83
N ARG A 57 9.10 7.11 -5.79
CA ARG A 57 10.39 7.79 -5.60
C ARG A 57 11.54 6.81 -5.41
N VAL A 58 11.36 5.74 -4.61
CA VAL A 58 12.37 4.71 -4.38
C VAL A 58 12.64 3.89 -5.66
N LEU A 59 11.61 3.61 -6.45
CA LEU A 59 11.74 2.90 -7.71
C LEU A 59 12.27 3.77 -8.85
N GLY A 60 12.33 5.09 -8.66
CA GLY A 60 12.75 6.03 -9.71
C GLY A 60 11.77 6.14 -10.86
N ILE A 61 10.47 5.99 -10.60
CA ILE A 61 9.39 6.06 -11.60
C ILE A 61 8.53 7.31 -11.38
N GLU A 62 7.93 7.79 -12.48
CA GLU A 62 6.98 8.89 -12.41
C GLU A 62 5.72 8.46 -11.65
N PRO A 63 5.17 9.30 -10.75
CA PRO A 63 4.01 8.94 -9.94
C PRO A 63 2.77 8.53 -10.74
N ASP A 64 2.55 9.10 -11.92
CA ASP A 64 1.44 8.78 -12.81
C ASP A 64 1.52 7.36 -13.40
N LYS A 65 2.72 6.77 -13.45
CA LYS A 65 2.98 5.41 -13.91
C LYS A 65 2.96 4.38 -12.77
N ALA A 66 2.94 4.84 -11.51
CA ALA A 66 3.08 3.98 -10.35
C ALA A 66 2.06 2.82 -10.32
N LEU A 67 0.78 3.11 -10.60
CA LEU A 67 -0.30 2.10 -10.55
C LEU A 67 -0.20 0.99 -11.61
N THR A 68 0.64 1.17 -12.62
CA THR A 68 0.79 0.22 -13.73
C THR A 68 2.23 -0.29 -13.88
N HIS A 69 3.14 0.17 -13.00
CA HIS A 69 4.53 -0.22 -13.09
C HIS A 69 4.73 -1.68 -12.66
N PRO A 70 5.49 -2.48 -13.43
CA PRO A 70 5.66 -3.91 -13.18
C PRO A 70 6.43 -4.23 -11.88
N ASP A 71 7.20 -3.29 -11.33
CA ASP A 71 7.97 -3.45 -10.10
C ASP A 71 7.25 -2.85 -8.86
N LEU A 72 6.04 -2.28 -9.02
CA LEU A 72 5.20 -1.84 -7.91
C LEU A 72 3.94 -2.68 -7.83
N HIS A 73 3.82 -3.40 -6.74
CA HIS A 73 2.72 -4.32 -6.50
C HIS A 73 1.85 -3.84 -5.33
N PHE A 74 0.61 -4.29 -5.35
CA PHE A 74 -0.39 -3.97 -4.32
C PHE A 74 -1.00 -5.25 -3.76
N ALA A 75 -1.25 -5.25 -2.46
CA ALA A 75 -2.07 -6.22 -1.77
C ALA A 75 -3.05 -5.46 -0.88
N PHE A 76 -4.31 -5.84 -0.90
CA PHE A 76 -5.39 -5.17 -0.20
C PHE A 76 -6.49 -6.17 0.18
N PRO A 77 -7.35 -5.84 1.16
CA PRO A 77 -8.40 -6.75 1.59
C PRO A 77 -9.43 -6.99 0.48
N VAL A 78 -9.69 -8.26 0.18
CA VAL A 78 -10.67 -8.70 -0.81
C VAL A 78 -11.57 -9.79 -0.25
N ASN A 79 -12.70 -10.02 -0.89
CA ASN A 79 -13.59 -11.16 -0.63
C ASN A 79 -14.22 -11.64 -1.93
N THR A 80 -14.91 -12.79 -1.88
CA THR A 80 -15.65 -13.31 -3.01
C THR A 80 -16.75 -12.34 -3.45
N THR A 81 -16.88 -12.17 -4.75
CA THR A 81 -17.92 -11.39 -5.42
C THR A 81 -18.88 -12.30 -6.19
N ARG A 82 -19.78 -11.72 -6.98
CA ARG A 82 -20.62 -12.48 -7.91
C ARG A 82 -19.80 -13.17 -9.00
N GLU A 83 -18.70 -12.58 -9.41
CA GLU A 83 -17.82 -13.05 -10.48
C GLU A 83 -16.70 -13.95 -9.95
N ILE A 84 -16.05 -13.55 -8.86
CA ILE A 84 -14.91 -14.26 -8.24
C ILE A 84 -15.40 -15.00 -7.01
N LYS A 85 -15.57 -16.32 -7.14
CA LYS A 85 -16.24 -17.15 -6.11
C LYS A 85 -15.31 -17.94 -5.21
N LYS A 86 -14.02 -18.06 -5.56
CA LYS A 86 -13.04 -18.85 -4.79
C LYS A 86 -11.70 -18.14 -4.72
N SER A 87 -11.08 -18.17 -3.55
CA SER A 87 -9.70 -17.74 -3.28
C SER A 87 -9.34 -16.40 -3.93
N PRO A 88 -10.14 -15.32 -3.75
CA PRO A 88 -9.85 -14.03 -4.34
C PRO A 88 -8.50 -13.49 -3.87
N VAL A 89 -7.76 -12.91 -4.78
CA VAL A 89 -6.50 -12.20 -4.51
C VAL A 89 -6.57 -10.80 -5.10
N SER A 90 -5.69 -9.90 -4.65
CA SER A 90 -5.66 -8.51 -5.11
C SER A 90 -5.51 -8.39 -6.63
N ASP A 91 -4.83 -9.33 -7.28
CA ASP A 91 -4.65 -9.31 -8.74
C ASP A 91 -5.96 -9.43 -9.51
N ASP A 92 -6.96 -10.12 -8.95
CA ASP A 92 -8.28 -10.26 -9.56
C ASP A 92 -9.05 -8.93 -9.62
N PHE A 93 -8.61 -7.94 -8.83
CA PHE A 93 -9.28 -6.64 -8.66
C PHE A 93 -8.41 -5.43 -9.06
N LEU A 94 -7.29 -5.64 -9.75
CA LEU A 94 -6.37 -4.55 -10.07
C LEU A 94 -6.98 -3.41 -10.89
N GLU A 95 -7.95 -3.68 -11.74
CA GLU A 95 -8.65 -2.63 -12.48
C GLU A 95 -9.49 -1.77 -11.55
N SER A 96 -10.30 -2.40 -10.69
CA SER A 96 -11.09 -1.71 -9.66
C SER A 96 -10.19 -0.95 -8.68
N TRP A 97 -9.05 -1.53 -8.31
CA TRP A 97 -8.05 -0.88 -7.45
C TRP A 97 -7.46 0.37 -8.07
N ARG A 98 -7.05 0.30 -9.33
CA ARG A 98 -6.54 1.46 -10.06
C ARG A 98 -7.58 2.58 -10.17
N ARG A 99 -8.84 2.21 -10.39
CA ARG A 99 -9.96 3.14 -10.40
C ARG A 99 -10.15 3.77 -9.02
N PHE A 100 -10.21 2.95 -7.96
CA PHE A 100 -10.35 3.41 -6.57
C PHE A 100 -9.28 4.44 -6.20
N VAL A 101 -8.00 4.11 -6.40
CA VAL A 101 -6.89 5.02 -6.07
C VAL A 101 -6.95 6.33 -6.84
N ARG A 102 -7.42 6.31 -8.10
CA ARG A 102 -7.51 7.53 -8.93
C ARG A 102 -8.69 8.41 -8.56
N GLU A 103 -9.85 7.81 -8.29
CA GLU A 103 -11.08 8.54 -8.03
C GLU A 103 -11.21 8.94 -6.56
N MET A 104 -10.65 8.14 -5.65
CA MET A 104 -10.78 8.27 -4.20
C MET A 104 -9.42 8.09 -3.50
N PRO A 105 -8.44 8.96 -3.73
CA PRO A 105 -7.07 8.80 -3.18
C PRO A 105 -7.02 8.80 -1.64
N TYR A 106 -8.00 9.41 -0.99
CA TYR A 106 -8.19 9.40 0.47
C TYR A 106 -9.32 8.46 0.90
N GLY A 107 -9.78 7.58 0.00
CA GLY A 107 -10.82 6.59 0.28
C GLY A 107 -10.36 5.56 1.30
N GLU A 108 -11.32 5.05 2.07
CA GLU A 108 -11.10 4.12 3.17
C GLU A 108 -11.72 2.74 2.87
N LEU A 109 -11.56 1.78 3.79
CA LEU A 109 -12.10 0.42 3.62
C LEU A 109 -13.58 0.37 3.26
N PRO A 110 -14.49 1.17 3.89
CA PRO A 110 -15.89 1.15 3.50
C PRO A 110 -16.12 1.54 2.04
N ASP A 111 -15.38 2.54 1.54
CA ASP A 111 -15.49 2.98 0.14
C ASP A 111 -15.00 1.89 -0.83
N TRP A 112 -13.89 1.20 -0.45
CA TRP A 112 -13.38 0.06 -1.20
C TRP A 112 -14.36 -1.10 -1.24
N TYR A 113 -14.97 -1.44 -0.11
CA TYR A 113 -15.96 -2.51 -0.03
C TYR A 113 -17.23 -2.18 -0.81
N ALA A 114 -17.67 -0.92 -0.80
CA ALA A 114 -18.77 -0.44 -1.60
C ALA A 114 -18.47 -0.58 -3.10
N LEU A 115 -17.27 -0.20 -3.53
CA LEU A 115 -16.84 -0.37 -4.93
C LEU A 115 -16.85 -1.83 -5.39
N LEU A 116 -16.51 -2.77 -4.49
CA LEU A 116 -16.51 -4.21 -4.77
C LEU A 116 -17.87 -4.90 -4.55
N GLU A 117 -18.89 -4.17 -4.07
CA GLU A 117 -20.20 -4.73 -3.67
C GLU A 117 -20.06 -5.85 -2.61
N ILE A 118 -19.16 -5.65 -1.64
CA ILE A 118 -18.90 -6.62 -0.55
C ILE A 118 -19.11 -6.02 0.85
N GLU A 119 -19.93 -4.96 1.00
CA GLU A 119 -20.14 -4.24 2.27
C GLU A 119 -20.61 -5.15 3.40
N ASN A 120 -21.33 -6.21 3.07
CA ASN A 120 -21.81 -7.20 4.02
C ASN A 120 -20.79 -8.31 4.34
N LYS A 121 -19.57 -8.20 3.83
CA LYS A 121 -18.50 -9.18 4.03
C LYS A 121 -17.24 -8.45 4.49
N GLN A 122 -16.49 -9.08 5.38
CA GLN A 122 -15.16 -8.57 5.73
C GLN A 122 -14.16 -9.00 4.67
N GLY A 123 -13.46 -8.01 4.10
CA GLY A 123 -12.30 -8.28 3.24
C GLY A 123 -11.14 -8.83 4.05
N LEU A 124 -10.38 -9.74 3.46
CA LEU A 124 -9.22 -10.39 4.06
C LEU A 124 -8.02 -10.32 3.11
N ILE A 125 -6.83 -10.33 3.70
CA ILE A 125 -5.58 -10.66 3.04
C ILE A 125 -5.25 -12.09 3.47
N GLY A 126 -5.53 -13.04 2.58
CA GLY A 126 -5.49 -14.48 2.90
C GLY A 126 -4.15 -15.14 2.58
N LYS A 127 -4.12 -16.46 2.74
CA LYS A 127 -2.95 -17.30 2.44
C LYS A 127 -2.54 -17.18 0.97
N GLU A 128 -3.49 -17.23 0.07
CA GLU A 128 -3.26 -17.15 -1.38
C GLU A 128 -2.66 -15.80 -1.77
N GLU A 129 -3.11 -14.71 -1.15
CA GLU A 129 -2.51 -13.38 -1.32
C GLU A 129 -1.05 -13.37 -0.85
N ALA A 130 -0.75 -13.95 0.32
CA ALA A 130 0.63 -14.03 0.82
C ALA A 130 1.53 -14.88 -0.10
N GLU A 131 1.00 -15.90 -0.75
CA GLU A 131 1.69 -16.68 -1.78
C GLU A 131 1.97 -15.85 -3.05
N SER A 132 0.99 -15.07 -3.47
CA SER A 132 1.13 -14.12 -4.59
C SER A 132 2.20 -13.06 -4.29
N ILE A 133 2.18 -12.46 -3.08
CA ILE A 133 3.19 -11.51 -2.61
C ILE A 133 4.59 -12.12 -2.68
N ALA A 134 4.76 -13.31 -2.09
CA ALA A 134 6.05 -14.00 -2.07
C ALA A 134 6.57 -14.28 -3.49
N LYS A 135 5.69 -14.74 -4.38
CA LYS A 135 6.02 -14.98 -5.79
C LYS A 135 6.48 -13.70 -6.48
N LYS A 136 5.73 -12.61 -6.36
CA LYS A 136 6.06 -11.30 -6.97
C LYS A 136 7.41 -10.77 -6.49
N LEU A 137 7.65 -10.82 -5.19
CA LEU A 137 8.90 -10.35 -4.60
C LEU A 137 10.11 -11.27 -4.86
N SER A 138 9.91 -12.52 -5.27
CA SER A 138 10.98 -13.43 -5.68
C SER A 138 11.45 -13.23 -7.14
N LEU A 139 10.63 -12.59 -7.98
CA LEU A 139 11.01 -12.31 -9.37
C LEU A 139 12.09 -11.25 -9.42
N LYS A 140 12.87 -11.21 -10.49
CA LYS A 140 13.82 -10.12 -10.75
C LYS A 140 13.05 -8.84 -11.08
N SER A 141 13.57 -7.69 -10.65
CA SER A 141 13.02 -6.39 -11.04
C SER A 141 13.06 -6.23 -12.57
N PHE A 142 11.98 -5.72 -13.13
CA PHE A 142 11.90 -5.39 -14.55
C PHE A 142 12.86 -4.25 -14.93
N SER A 143 12.95 -3.24 -14.05
CA SER A 143 13.81 -2.06 -14.25
C SER A 143 15.25 -2.27 -13.77
N GLY A 144 15.59 -3.43 -13.20
CA GLY A 144 16.90 -3.71 -12.63
C GLY A 144 17.21 -3.02 -11.29
N GLY A 145 16.22 -2.32 -10.71
CA GLY A 145 16.33 -1.61 -9.44
C GLY A 145 15.51 -2.24 -8.31
N TYR A 146 14.85 -1.40 -7.53
CA TYR A 146 13.96 -1.83 -6.45
C TYR A 146 12.67 -2.46 -6.99
N ARG A 147 12.10 -3.35 -6.16
CA ARG A 147 10.71 -3.83 -6.25
C ARG A 147 9.99 -3.42 -4.98
N ALA A 148 8.77 -2.97 -5.10
CA ALA A 148 7.98 -2.57 -3.96
C ALA A 148 6.64 -3.33 -3.90
N MET A 149 6.23 -3.63 -2.67
CA MET A 149 4.92 -4.17 -2.33
C MET A 149 4.27 -3.24 -1.32
N ILE A 150 3.12 -2.68 -1.65
CA ILE A 150 2.26 -1.94 -0.72
C ILE A 150 1.16 -2.89 -0.25
N ILE A 151 1.10 -3.11 1.06
CA ILE A 151 0.05 -3.91 1.71
C ILE A 151 -0.87 -2.95 2.45
N TRP A 152 -1.99 -2.63 1.83
CA TRP A 152 -2.97 -1.69 2.38
C TRP A 152 -3.87 -2.42 3.38
N HIS A 153 -4.06 -1.84 4.58
CA HIS A 153 -4.75 -2.44 5.72
C HIS A 153 -4.17 -3.80 6.13
N ALA A 154 -2.90 -3.80 6.50
CA ALA A 154 -2.18 -5.02 6.89
C ALA A 154 -2.78 -5.73 8.11
N GLU A 155 -3.56 -5.05 8.95
CA GLU A 155 -4.35 -5.63 10.05
C GLU A 155 -5.44 -6.61 9.56
N LYS A 156 -5.79 -6.58 8.27
CA LYS A 156 -6.73 -7.53 7.65
C LYS A 156 -6.06 -8.83 7.18
N MET A 157 -4.76 -8.99 7.44
CA MET A 157 -4.09 -10.28 7.21
C MET A 157 -4.58 -11.34 8.20
N ASN A 158 -4.94 -12.51 7.68
CA ASN A 158 -5.14 -13.66 8.56
C ASN A 158 -3.78 -14.16 9.12
N PRO A 159 -3.77 -14.94 10.23
CA PRO A 159 -2.53 -15.40 10.85
C PRO A 159 -1.60 -16.17 9.90
N THR A 160 -2.15 -16.92 8.96
CA THR A 160 -1.36 -17.68 7.97
C THR A 160 -0.64 -16.75 7.01
N ALA A 161 -1.31 -15.72 6.51
CA ALA A 161 -0.71 -14.70 5.63
C ALA A 161 0.37 -13.91 6.37
N ALA A 162 0.06 -13.46 7.59
CA ALA A 162 0.99 -12.71 8.42
C ALA A 162 2.29 -13.50 8.72
N ASN A 163 2.17 -14.78 9.05
CA ASN A 163 3.33 -15.65 9.29
C ASN A 163 4.17 -15.89 8.02
N LYS A 164 3.54 -15.96 6.84
CA LYS A 164 4.28 -16.04 5.56
C LYS A 164 5.04 -14.74 5.28
N LEU A 165 4.44 -13.59 5.56
CA LEU A 165 5.06 -12.29 5.37
C LEU A 165 6.28 -12.10 6.28
N LEU A 166 6.28 -12.65 7.50
CA LEU A 166 7.44 -12.60 8.39
C LEU A 166 8.73 -13.08 7.73
N LYS A 167 8.68 -14.18 6.98
CA LYS A 167 9.85 -14.71 6.28
C LYS A 167 10.40 -13.72 5.24
N LEU A 168 9.51 -13.02 4.54
CA LEU A 168 9.89 -12.01 3.54
C LEU A 168 10.48 -10.76 4.20
N ILE A 169 10.03 -10.43 5.40
CA ILE A 169 10.55 -9.30 6.18
C ILE A 169 11.90 -9.64 6.81
N GLU A 170 12.09 -10.88 7.27
CA GLU A 170 13.35 -11.33 7.90
C GLU A 170 14.46 -11.55 6.88
N GLU A 171 14.13 -12.11 5.74
CA GLU A 171 15.07 -12.46 4.67
C GLU A 171 14.63 -11.85 3.33
N PRO A 172 14.62 -10.52 3.20
CA PRO A 172 14.20 -9.88 1.98
C PRO A 172 15.19 -10.16 0.84
N ALA A 173 14.67 -10.36 -0.36
CA ALA A 173 15.51 -10.33 -1.54
C ALA A 173 16.11 -8.92 -1.71
N GLU A 174 17.27 -8.82 -2.37
CA GLU A 174 17.93 -7.55 -2.63
C GLU A 174 16.99 -6.55 -3.30
N ASN A 175 17.12 -5.28 -2.94
CA ASN A 175 16.32 -4.18 -3.47
C ASN A 175 14.81 -4.41 -3.35
N THR A 176 14.37 -4.98 -2.23
CA THR A 176 12.95 -5.17 -1.93
C THR A 176 12.48 -4.14 -0.91
N LEU A 177 11.34 -3.51 -1.19
CA LEU A 177 10.65 -2.57 -0.31
C LEU A 177 9.25 -3.09 0.00
N ILE A 178 8.95 -3.29 1.29
CA ILE A 178 7.64 -3.72 1.78
C ILE A 178 7.05 -2.58 2.62
N LEU A 179 5.96 -1.99 2.17
CA LEU A 179 5.24 -0.92 2.84
C LEU A 179 3.91 -1.47 3.34
N LEU A 180 3.76 -1.56 4.65
CA LEU A 180 2.49 -1.94 5.28
C LEU A 180 1.79 -0.68 5.74
N THR A 181 0.47 -0.62 5.59
CA THR A 181 -0.35 0.44 6.19
C THR A 181 -1.35 -0.14 7.17
N THR A 182 -1.69 0.60 8.21
CA THR A 182 -2.72 0.23 9.19
C THR A 182 -3.31 1.45 9.85
N ASP A 183 -4.59 1.41 10.17
CA ASP A 183 -5.29 2.35 11.05
C ASP A 183 -5.40 1.82 12.49
N ASP A 184 -5.25 0.49 12.67
CA ASP A 184 -5.23 -0.19 13.95
C ASP A 184 -3.89 -0.94 14.18
N PRO A 185 -2.87 -0.26 14.73
CA PRO A 185 -1.59 -0.89 15.01
C PRO A 185 -1.67 -2.00 16.08
N SER A 186 -2.75 -2.05 16.87
CA SER A 186 -2.93 -3.09 17.89
C SER A 186 -3.31 -4.44 17.27
N ALA A 187 -3.89 -4.44 16.09
CA ALA A 187 -4.25 -5.64 15.33
C ALA A 187 -3.08 -6.20 14.49
N ILE A 188 -1.96 -5.47 14.39
CA ILE A 188 -0.75 -5.97 13.73
C ILE A 188 -0.02 -6.95 14.67
N LEU A 189 0.39 -8.09 14.14
CA LEU A 189 1.18 -9.05 14.95
C LEU A 189 2.44 -8.39 15.50
N PRO A 190 2.74 -8.54 16.82
CA PRO A 190 3.94 -7.98 17.44
C PRO A 190 5.23 -8.38 16.73
N THR A 191 5.26 -9.58 16.15
CA THR A 191 6.39 -10.10 15.38
C THR A 191 6.63 -9.33 14.08
N ILE A 192 5.60 -8.82 13.42
CA ILE A 192 5.70 -7.93 12.25
C ILE A 192 6.10 -6.53 12.71
N ALA A 193 5.40 -5.99 13.72
CA ALA A 193 5.66 -4.64 14.23
C ALA A 193 7.12 -4.46 14.68
N SER A 194 7.71 -5.46 15.34
CA SER A 194 9.09 -5.41 15.83
C SER A 194 10.16 -5.48 14.73
N ARG A 195 9.80 -5.86 13.51
CA ARG A 195 10.71 -6.02 12.37
C ARG A 195 10.49 -4.96 11.28
N THR A 196 9.57 -4.06 11.50
CA THR A 196 9.28 -2.97 10.56
C THR A 196 9.66 -1.62 11.15
N GLN A 197 10.16 -0.72 10.32
CA GLN A 197 10.34 0.67 10.71
C GLN A 197 8.96 1.33 10.81
N ARG A 198 8.55 1.71 12.01
CA ARG A 198 7.27 2.39 12.22
C ARG A 198 7.35 3.85 11.78
N ILE A 199 6.32 4.28 11.05
CA ILE A 199 6.13 5.64 10.57
C ILE A 199 4.71 6.07 10.93
N ASP A 200 4.61 7.03 11.84
CA ASP A 200 3.31 7.53 12.30
C ASP A 200 2.90 8.76 11.48
N LEU A 201 1.72 8.69 10.86
CA LEU A 201 1.07 9.81 10.22
C LEU A 201 0.08 10.46 11.18
N ARG A 202 -0.08 11.77 11.07
CA ARG A 202 -0.99 12.55 11.92
C ARG A 202 -2.20 12.97 11.13
N ARG A 203 -3.33 13.17 11.83
CA ARG A 203 -4.53 13.75 11.23
C ARG A 203 -4.19 15.08 10.56
N ILE A 204 -4.77 15.31 9.40
CA ILE A 204 -4.67 16.56 8.66
C ILE A 204 -5.31 17.64 9.51
N SER A 205 -4.61 18.75 9.74
CA SER A 205 -5.15 19.89 10.49
C SER A 205 -5.92 20.82 9.54
N GLU A 206 -6.82 21.63 10.11
CA GLU A 206 -7.53 22.65 9.33
C GLU A 206 -6.57 23.62 8.62
N ARG A 207 -5.37 23.83 9.19
CA ARG A 207 -4.32 24.66 8.60
C ARG A 207 -3.66 24.02 7.38
N ASP A 208 -3.72 22.71 7.26
CA ASP A 208 -3.17 22.00 6.11
C ASP A 208 -4.14 22.02 4.92
N ILE A 209 -5.43 22.33 5.17
CA ILE A 209 -6.51 22.34 4.17
C ILE A 209 -6.75 23.76 3.61
N ALA A 210 -6.38 24.80 4.36
CA ALA A 210 -6.56 26.20 3.99
C ALA A 210 -5.46 26.68 3.04
#